data_6e02778261473191467169642076eacb
#
_entry.id   6e02778261473191467169642076eacb
#
_cell.length_a   1.000
_cell.length_b   1.000
_cell.length_c   1.000
_cell.angle_alpha   90.00
_cell.angle_beta   90.00
_cell.angle_gamma   90.00
#
_symmetry.space_group_name_H-M   'P 1'
#
loop_
_entity.id
_entity.type
_entity.pdbx_description
1 polymer ?
#
loop_
_entity_poly.entity_id
_entity_poly.type
_entity_poly.pdbx_seq_one_letter_code
_entity_poly.pdbx_strand_id
1 'polypeptide(L)'
;ATARHQSAGNDSGIAAGISMSFRYSLYLGIFCIGVFTVFGDALGLQIFKSQDAGSFIQIRAWLCPFLYLATSSGSILNGLGKTKLTFFHHLVSLLIRIAFVWFGIPEFGIRACLWGMLASEMLLALLHILALRRSVSYDWNVWTFIGKPGFCLLCALWIFRLFPEELPIPAGFPDFFRTAAQVLILSTVYLLFLLFFHRKQDQITS
;
A
#
# COMPACT_ATOMS: atom_id res chain seq x y z
N ALA A 1 12.68 -7.47 -15.45
CA ALA A 1 12.87 -8.86 -15.01
C ALA A 1 11.87 -9.80 -15.71
N THR A 2 10.55 -9.56 -15.63
CA THR A 2 9.49 -10.41 -16.23
C THR A 2 9.66 -10.65 -17.73
N ALA A 3 9.96 -9.63 -18.53
CA ALA A 3 10.18 -9.77 -19.97
C ALA A 3 11.39 -10.68 -20.31
N ARG A 4 12.45 -10.64 -19.49
CA ARG A 4 13.62 -11.53 -19.67
C ARG A 4 13.28 -13.00 -19.36
N HIS A 5 12.51 -13.25 -18.30
CA HIS A 5 12.08 -14.62 -17.95
C HIS A 5 11.11 -15.18 -18.98
N GLN A 6 10.23 -14.35 -19.54
CA GLN A 6 9.32 -14.74 -20.60
C GLN A 6 10.07 -15.18 -21.87
N SER A 7 11.10 -14.43 -22.30
CA SER A 7 11.92 -14.77 -23.46
C SER A 7 12.74 -16.05 -23.25
N ALA A 8 13.01 -16.42 -21.99
CA ALA A 8 13.74 -17.63 -21.61
C ALA A 8 12.82 -18.83 -21.33
N GLY A 9 11.47 -18.69 -21.45
CA GLY A 9 10.49 -19.74 -21.13
C GLY A 9 10.48 -20.17 -19.66
N ASN A 10 10.91 -19.26 -18.75
CA ASN A 10 11.04 -19.57 -17.31
C ASN A 10 9.80 -19.08 -16.53
N ASP A 11 8.72 -19.87 -16.57
CA ASP A 11 7.47 -19.55 -15.87
C ASP A 11 7.64 -19.52 -14.35
N SER A 12 8.52 -20.34 -13.80
CA SER A 12 8.80 -20.33 -12.34
C SER A 12 9.46 -19.03 -11.89
N GLY A 13 10.35 -18.45 -12.68
CA GLY A 13 10.98 -17.15 -12.41
C GLY A 13 9.97 -16.02 -12.50
N ILE A 14 8.99 -16.10 -13.41
CA ILE A 14 7.90 -15.12 -13.50
C ILE A 14 7.01 -15.21 -12.25
N ALA A 15 6.59 -16.41 -11.86
CA ALA A 15 5.75 -16.63 -10.68
C ALA A 15 6.42 -16.14 -9.38
N ALA A 16 7.72 -16.40 -9.21
CA ALA A 16 8.50 -15.91 -8.10
C ALA A 16 8.57 -14.36 -8.08
N GLY A 17 8.78 -13.75 -9.25
CA GLY A 17 8.79 -12.30 -9.41
C GLY A 17 7.44 -11.64 -9.07
N ILE A 18 6.32 -12.26 -9.46
CA ILE A 18 4.96 -11.80 -9.11
C ILE A 18 4.77 -11.85 -7.60
N SER A 19 5.05 -13.00 -6.98
CA SER A 19 4.90 -13.19 -5.53
C SER A 19 5.75 -12.22 -4.73
N MET A 20 6.98 -11.97 -5.14
CA MET A 20 7.89 -11.01 -4.53
C MET A 20 7.36 -9.58 -4.66
N SER A 21 6.91 -9.17 -5.85
CA SER A 21 6.36 -7.83 -6.08
C SER A 21 5.12 -7.57 -5.25
N PHE A 22 4.21 -8.55 -5.16
CA PHE A 22 3.00 -8.42 -4.34
C PHE A 22 3.32 -8.33 -2.86
N ARG A 23 4.28 -9.12 -2.38
CA ARG A 23 4.73 -9.08 -1.00
C ARG A 23 5.22 -7.69 -0.61
N TYR A 24 6.15 -7.12 -1.37
CA TYR A 24 6.69 -5.79 -1.07
C TYR A 24 5.65 -4.68 -1.23
N SER A 25 4.79 -4.77 -2.25
CA SER A 25 3.71 -3.80 -2.46
C SER A 25 2.75 -3.77 -1.26
N LEU A 26 2.35 -4.93 -0.76
CA LEU A 26 1.46 -5.02 0.40
C LEU A 26 2.15 -4.64 1.70
N TYR A 27 3.43 -5.01 1.90
CA TYR A 27 4.19 -4.61 3.08
C TYR A 27 4.28 -3.08 3.18
N LEU A 28 4.61 -2.42 2.06
CA LEU A 28 4.66 -0.97 2.00
C LEU A 28 3.27 -0.34 2.13
N GLY A 29 2.27 -0.90 1.45
CA GLY A 29 0.89 -0.39 1.51
C GLY A 29 0.29 -0.45 2.91
N ILE A 30 0.46 -1.57 3.62
CA ILE A 30 -0.02 -1.75 4.99
C ILE A 30 0.75 -0.83 5.96
N PHE A 31 2.06 -0.67 5.76
CA PHE A 31 2.85 0.30 6.52
C PHE A 31 2.33 1.73 6.35
N CYS A 32 2.03 2.14 5.10
CA CYS A 32 1.46 3.46 4.82
C CYS A 32 0.10 3.67 5.49
N ILE A 33 -0.76 2.63 5.59
CA ILE A 33 -1.99 2.71 6.40
C ILE A 33 -1.66 3.12 7.83
N GLY A 34 -0.70 2.44 8.47
CA GLY A 34 -0.30 2.74 9.84
C GLY A 34 0.18 4.19 10.01
N VAL A 35 1.12 4.62 9.17
CA VAL A 35 1.68 5.97 9.23
C VAL A 35 0.60 7.04 9.01
N PHE A 36 -0.17 6.94 7.93
CA PHE A 36 -1.14 7.97 7.59
C PHE A 36 -2.38 7.97 8.49
N THR A 37 -2.73 6.84 9.10
CA THR A 37 -3.82 6.79 10.07
C THR A 37 -3.41 7.44 11.40
N VAL A 38 -2.17 7.19 11.85
CA VAL A 38 -1.68 7.73 13.13
C VAL A 38 -1.26 9.20 13.02
N PHE A 39 -0.53 9.54 11.96
CA PHE A 39 0.06 10.87 11.80
C PHE A 39 -0.69 11.78 10.82
N GLY A 40 -1.82 11.32 10.26
CA GLY A 40 -2.58 12.08 9.25
C GLY A 40 -2.97 13.48 9.69
N ASP A 41 -3.49 13.63 10.91
CA ASP A 41 -3.89 14.93 11.46
C ASP A 41 -2.69 15.85 11.69
N ALA A 42 -1.61 15.31 12.25
CA ALA A 42 -0.38 16.07 12.45
C ALA A 42 0.21 16.55 11.12
N LEU A 43 0.25 15.68 10.11
CA LEU A 43 0.71 16.01 8.76
C LEU A 43 -0.21 17.05 8.09
N GLY A 44 -1.52 16.89 8.24
CA GLY A 44 -2.51 17.85 7.73
C GLY A 44 -2.32 19.25 8.30
N LEU A 45 -2.15 19.35 9.61
CA LEU A 45 -1.94 20.63 10.30
C LEU A 45 -0.57 21.24 10.00
N GLN A 46 0.50 20.43 10.01
CA GLN A 46 1.87 20.93 9.86
C GLN A 46 2.21 21.33 8.42
N ILE A 47 1.75 20.54 7.43
CA ILE A 47 2.08 20.76 6.02
C ILE A 47 1.05 21.67 5.35
N PHE A 48 -0.24 21.34 5.54
CA PHE A 48 -1.34 22.03 4.82
C PHE A 48 -2.05 23.08 5.69
N LYS A 49 -1.71 23.17 6.99
CA LYS A 49 -2.36 24.07 7.95
C LYS A 49 -3.89 23.94 7.98
N SER A 50 -4.38 22.70 7.75
CA SER A 50 -5.79 22.38 7.65
C SER A 50 -6.09 21.05 8.35
N GLN A 51 -7.10 21.07 9.21
CA GLN A 51 -7.58 19.86 9.88
C GLN A 51 -8.32 18.93 8.90
N ASP A 52 -9.02 19.51 7.92
CA ASP A 52 -9.70 18.74 6.87
C ASP A 52 -8.68 17.94 6.03
N ALA A 53 -7.51 18.52 5.77
CA ALA A 53 -6.43 17.81 5.07
C ALA A 53 -5.96 16.57 5.84
N GLY A 54 -5.92 16.62 7.18
CA GLY A 54 -5.59 15.48 8.03
C GLY A 54 -6.58 14.34 7.85
N SER A 55 -7.87 14.62 7.92
CA SER A 55 -8.93 13.62 7.72
C SER A 55 -8.91 13.03 6.30
N PHE A 56 -8.57 13.82 5.29
CA PHE A 56 -8.40 13.32 3.92
C PHE A 56 -7.19 12.38 3.79
N ILE A 57 -6.08 12.69 4.45
CA ILE A 57 -4.89 11.83 4.49
C ILE A 57 -5.25 10.49 5.13
N GLN A 58 -5.99 10.48 6.24
CA GLN A 58 -6.41 9.25 6.92
C GLN A 58 -7.33 8.37 6.03
N ILE A 59 -8.30 8.97 5.34
CA ILE A 59 -9.17 8.23 4.41
C ILE A 59 -8.33 7.64 3.26
N ARG A 60 -7.40 8.41 2.70
CA ARG A 60 -6.52 7.96 1.63
C ARG A 60 -5.47 6.94 2.05
N ALA A 61 -5.20 6.79 3.34
CA ALA A 61 -4.32 5.74 3.84
C ALA A 61 -4.76 4.34 3.35
N TRP A 62 -6.06 4.08 3.36
CA TRP A 62 -6.64 2.81 2.91
C TRP A 62 -6.47 2.54 1.41
N LEU A 63 -6.18 3.59 0.63
CA LEU A 63 -5.91 3.47 -0.81
C LEU A 63 -4.53 2.86 -1.08
N CYS A 64 -3.55 3.07 -0.20
CA CYS A 64 -2.15 2.73 -0.44
C CYS A 64 -1.91 1.27 -0.87
N PRO A 65 -2.43 0.23 -0.18
CA PRO A 65 -2.19 -1.16 -0.60
C PRO A 65 -2.74 -1.45 -1.99
N PHE A 66 -3.90 -0.91 -2.33
CA PHE A 66 -4.51 -1.12 -3.65
C PHE A 66 -3.75 -0.40 -4.75
N LEU A 67 -3.30 0.82 -4.48
CA LEU A 67 -2.47 1.61 -5.40
C LEU A 67 -1.16 0.88 -5.72
N TYR A 68 -0.45 0.39 -4.71
CA TYR A 68 0.80 -0.34 -4.91
C TYR A 68 0.57 -1.68 -5.62
N LEU A 69 -0.50 -2.42 -5.28
CA LEU A 69 -0.86 -3.64 -5.98
C LEU A 69 -1.24 -3.38 -7.45
N ALA A 70 -2.06 -2.35 -7.72
CA ALA A 70 -2.45 -2.00 -9.08
C ALA A 70 -1.23 -1.62 -9.92
N THR A 71 -0.32 -0.80 -9.37
CA THR A 71 0.90 -0.35 -10.06
C THR A 71 1.85 -1.52 -10.34
N SER A 72 2.12 -2.37 -9.34
CA SER A 72 3.00 -3.52 -9.50
C SER A 72 2.45 -4.53 -10.50
N SER A 73 1.17 -4.90 -10.35
CA SER A 73 0.52 -5.86 -11.25
C SER A 73 0.37 -5.33 -12.67
N GLY A 74 0.08 -4.04 -12.84
CA GLY A 74 0.06 -3.39 -14.14
C GLY A 74 1.42 -3.41 -14.83
N SER A 75 2.49 -3.13 -14.10
CA SER A 75 3.86 -3.19 -14.60
C SER A 75 4.25 -4.61 -15.04
N ILE A 76 3.83 -5.62 -14.28
CA ILE A 76 4.07 -7.04 -14.65
C ILE A 76 3.29 -7.42 -15.90
N LEU A 77 1.99 -7.05 -15.99
CA LEU A 77 1.16 -7.29 -17.18
C LEU A 77 1.75 -6.63 -18.44
N ASN A 78 2.25 -5.41 -18.31
CA ASN A 78 2.94 -4.73 -19.41
C ASN A 78 4.22 -5.47 -19.81
N GLY A 79 4.99 -5.96 -18.84
CA GLY A 79 6.17 -6.80 -19.07
C GLY A 79 5.86 -8.15 -19.72
N LEU A 80 4.62 -8.67 -19.57
CA LEU A 80 4.11 -9.86 -20.26
C LEU A 80 3.48 -9.53 -21.63
N GLY A 81 3.63 -8.32 -22.14
CA GLY A 81 3.09 -7.89 -23.42
C GLY A 81 1.58 -7.64 -23.43
N LYS A 82 0.91 -7.64 -22.26
CA LYS A 82 -0.55 -7.46 -22.14
C LYS A 82 -0.96 -5.99 -21.97
N THR A 83 -0.27 -5.08 -22.65
CA THR A 83 -0.47 -3.63 -22.53
C THR A 83 -1.88 -3.19 -22.91
N LYS A 84 -2.48 -3.81 -23.95
CA LYS A 84 -3.87 -3.51 -24.35
C LYS A 84 -4.86 -3.81 -23.21
N LEU A 85 -4.66 -4.93 -22.51
CA LEU A 85 -5.50 -5.32 -21.38
C LEU A 85 -5.34 -4.35 -20.20
N THR A 86 -4.11 -3.98 -19.88
CA THR A 86 -3.81 -2.98 -18.83
C THR A 86 -4.48 -1.65 -19.14
N PHE A 87 -4.39 -1.18 -20.39
CA PHE A 87 -5.07 0.04 -20.83
C PHE A 87 -6.58 -0.03 -20.60
N PHE A 88 -7.20 -1.15 -20.98
CA PHE A 88 -8.65 -1.34 -20.81
C PHE A 88 -9.06 -1.35 -19.34
N HIS A 89 -8.27 -1.98 -18.46
CA HIS A 89 -8.51 -1.96 -17.04
C HIS A 89 -8.42 -0.54 -16.45
N HIS A 90 -7.45 0.27 -16.89
CA HIS A 90 -7.36 1.67 -16.49
C HIS A 90 -8.55 2.49 -16.98
N LEU A 91 -9.03 2.25 -18.20
CA LEU A 91 -10.21 2.93 -18.74
C LEU A 91 -11.45 2.62 -17.89
N VAL A 92 -11.68 1.36 -17.54
CA VAL A 92 -12.80 0.94 -16.68
C VAL A 92 -12.69 1.59 -15.29
N SER A 93 -11.51 1.59 -14.69
CA SER A 93 -11.25 2.24 -13.41
C SER A 93 -11.54 3.75 -13.46
N LEU A 94 -11.13 4.43 -14.54
CA LEU A 94 -11.39 5.85 -14.76
C LEU A 94 -12.88 6.15 -14.88
N LEU A 95 -13.63 5.33 -15.61
CA LEU A 95 -15.08 5.50 -15.77
C LEU A 95 -15.81 5.40 -14.42
N ILE A 96 -15.41 4.47 -13.57
CA ILE A 96 -15.96 4.37 -12.20
C ILE A 96 -15.65 5.63 -11.40
N ARG A 97 -14.41 6.11 -11.46
CA ARG A 97 -14.01 7.35 -10.77
C ARG A 97 -14.85 8.54 -11.22
N ILE A 98 -15.06 8.68 -12.54
CA ILE A 98 -15.92 9.73 -13.13
C ILE A 98 -17.36 9.58 -12.64
N ALA A 99 -17.91 8.36 -12.60
CA ALA A 99 -19.26 8.11 -12.11
C ALA A 99 -19.44 8.55 -10.65
N PHE A 100 -18.48 8.22 -9.78
CA PHE A 100 -18.51 8.69 -8.39
C PHE A 100 -18.44 10.22 -8.27
N VAL A 101 -17.65 10.86 -9.11
CA VAL A 101 -17.57 12.34 -9.13
C VAL A 101 -18.90 12.93 -9.62
N TRP A 102 -19.45 12.40 -10.72
CA TRP A 102 -20.65 12.95 -11.33
C TRP A 102 -21.89 12.78 -10.46
N PHE A 103 -22.10 11.59 -9.92
CA PHE A 103 -23.29 11.27 -9.12
C PHE A 103 -23.09 11.51 -7.63
N GLY A 104 -21.87 11.39 -7.12
CA GLY A 104 -21.60 11.43 -5.70
C GLY A 104 -21.31 12.84 -5.16
N ILE A 105 -20.67 13.71 -5.93
CA ILE A 105 -20.33 15.08 -5.44
C ILE A 105 -21.58 15.88 -5.06
N PRO A 106 -22.69 15.88 -5.81
CA PRO A 106 -23.89 16.63 -5.42
C PRO A 106 -24.44 16.22 -4.06
N GLU A 107 -24.34 14.94 -3.68
CA GLU A 107 -24.89 14.38 -2.43
C GLU A 107 -23.90 14.42 -1.27
N PHE A 108 -22.64 14.05 -1.51
CA PHE A 108 -21.63 13.80 -0.46
C PHE A 108 -20.41 14.74 -0.52
N GLY A 109 -20.41 15.68 -1.47
CA GLY A 109 -19.30 16.62 -1.64
C GLY A 109 -17.98 15.92 -1.97
N ILE A 110 -16.87 16.49 -1.50
CA ILE A 110 -15.51 16.01 -1.79
C ILE A 110 -15.24 14.58 -1.28
N ARG A 111 -15.99 14.13 -0.27
CA ARG A 111 -15.88 12.75 0.25
C ARG A 111 -16.24 11.72 -0.82
N ALA A 112 -17.19 12.00 -1.69
CA ALA A 112 -17.53 11.12 -2.83
C ALA A 112 -16.34 10.91 -3.77
N CYS A 113 -15.55 11.95 -4.01
CA CYS A 113 -14.34 11.84 -4.82
C CYS A 113 -13.31 10.89 -4.18
N LEU A 114 -13.12 10.98 -2.85
CA LEU A 114 -12.20 10.10 -2.13
C LEU A 114 -12.64 8.63 -2.18
N TRP A 115 -13.94 8.38 -1.98
CA TRP A 115 -14.52 7.04 -2.12
C TRP A 115 -14.45 6.51 -3.55
N GLY A 116 -14.67 7.39 -4.54
CA GLY A 116 -14.50 7.05 -5.95
C GLY A 116 -13.07 6.65 -6.30
N MET A 117 -12.08 7.34 -5.74
CA MET A 117 -10.67 6.95 -5.88
C MET A 117 -10.41 5.58 -5.25
N LEU A 118 -10.89 5.34 -4.03
CA LEU A 118 -10.71 4.06 -3.36
C LEU A 118 -11.36 2.91 -4.16
N ALA A 119 -12.61 3.06 -4.56
CA ALA A 119 -13.34 2.04 -5.32
C ALA A 119 -12.68 1.76 -6.68
N SER A 120 -12.23 2.80 -7.40
CA SER A 120 -11.57 2.67 -8.70
C SER A 120 -10.23 1.94 -8.60
N GLU A 121 -9.40 2.24 -7.59
CA GLU A 121 -8.11 1.56 -7.39
C GLU A 121 -8.28 0.12 -6.89
N MET A 122 -9.26 -0.13 -6.01
CA MET A 122 -9.61 -1.50 -5.61
C MET A 122 -10.00 -2.36 -6.80
N LEU A 123 -10.87 -1.82 -7.68
CA LEU A 123 -11.26 -2.53 -8.89
C LEU A 123 -10.07 -2.73 -9.82
N LEU A 124 -9.25 -1.71 -10.04
CA LEU A 124 -8.07 -1.80 -10.89
C LEU A 124 -7.11 -2.88 -10.40
N ALA A 125 -6.80 -2.91 -9.10
CA ALA A 125 -5.98 -3.93 -8.49
C ALA A 125 -6.58 -5.33 -8.69
N LEU A 126 -7.89 -5.49 -8.48
CA LEU A 126 -8.60 -6.75 -8.67
C LEU A 126 -8.53 -7.23 -10.12
N LEU A 127 -8.81 -6.36 -11.10
CA LEU A 127 -8.75 -6.68 -12.53
C LEU A 127 -7.33 -7.12 -12.94
N HIS A 128 -6.31 -6.42 -12.48
CA HIS A 128 -4.91 -6.77 -12.75
C HIS A 128 -4.53 -8.12 -12.13
N ILE A 129 -4.91 -8.37 -10.87
CA ILE A 129 -4.64 -9.65 -10.19
C ILE A 129 -5.33 -10.81 -10.90
N LEU A 130 -6.60 -10.64 -11.30
CA LEU A 130 -7.36 -11.66 -12.05
C LEU A 130 -6.71 -11.95 -13.41
N ALA A 131 -6.25 -10.90 -14.11
CA ALA A 131 -5.55 -11.06 -15.38
C ALA A 131 -4.20 -11.79 -15.22
N LEU A 132 -3.46 -11.51 -14.15
CA LEU A 132 -2.21 -12.21 -13.84
C LEU A 132 -2.46 -13.69 -13.50
N ARG A 133 -3.47 -13.98 -12.68
CA ARG A 133 -3.86 -15.38 -12.35
C ARG A 133 -4.24 -16.22 -13.57
N ARG A 134 -4.86 -15.59 -14.58
CA ARG A 134 -5.16 -16.24 -15.86
C ARG A 134 -3.94 -16.45 -16.74
N SER A 135 -2.86 -15.75 -16.46
CA SER A 135 -1.65 -15.75 -17.31
C SER A 135 -0.53 -16.61 -16.78
N VAL A 136 -0.39 -16.66 -15.47
CA VAL A 136 0.69 -17.36 -14.77
C VAL A 136 0.11 -17.94 -13.48
N SER A 137 0.40 -19.21 -13.22
CA SER A 137 0.08 -19.85 -11.94
C SER A 137 1.11 -19.40 -10.91
N TYR A 138 0.67 -18.76 -9.85
CA TYR A 138 1.51 -18.37 -8.71
C TYR A 138 0.77 -18.62 -7.40
N ASP A 139 1.54 -18.91 -6.34
CA ASP A 139 0.98 -19.19 -5.03
C ASP A 139 0.50 -17.92 -4.35
N TRP A 140 -0.75 -17.92 -3.94
CA TRP A 140 -1.37 -16.83 -3.18
C TRP A 140 -1.61 -17.27 -1.74
N ASN A 141 -0.71 -16.92 -0.86
CA ASN A 141 -0.87 -17.14 0.57
C ASN A 141 -1.27 -15.87 1.29
N VAL A 142 -2.57 -15.71 1.58
CA VAL A 142 -3.15 -14.52 2.21
C VAL A 142 -2.46 -14.17 3.53
N TRP A 143 -2.08 -15.18 4.30
CA TRP A 143 -1.36 -14.97 5.55
C TRP A 143 -0.01 -14.28 5.34
N THR A 144 0.75 -14.73 4.36
CA THR A 144 2.07 -14.16 4.06
C THR A 144 1.97 -12.75 3.49
N PHE A 145 0.94 -12.48 2.68
CA PHE A 145 0.79 -11.19 2.00
C PHE A 145 0.12 -10.12 2.86
N ILE A 146 -0.85 -10.48 3.69
CA ILE A 146 -1.69 -9.54 4.45
C ILE A 146 -1.54 -9.77 5.96
N GLY A 147 -1.65 -11.03 6.41
CA GLY A 147 -1.64 -11.36 7.83
C GLY A 147 -0.34 -10.97 8.54
N LYS A 148 0.81 -11.34 7.98
CA LYS A 148 2.11 -11.00 8.56
C LYS A 148 2.36 -9.51 8.66
N PRO A 149 2.30 -8.71 7.57
CA PRO A 149 2.56 -7.28 7.66
C PRO A 149 1.52 -6.56 8.54
N GLY A 150 0.25 -7.00 8.52
CA GLY A 150 -0.78 -6.48 9.41
C GLY A 150 -0.46 -6.73 10.88
N PHE A 151 -0.04 -7.95 11.22
CA PHE A 151 0.37 -8.30 12.58
C PHE A 151 1.62 -7.51 13.01
N CYS A 152 2.63 -7.41 12.13
CA CYS A 152 3.82 -6.60 12.39
C CYS A 152 3.47 -5.13 12.63
N LEU A 153 2.53 -4.58 11.86
CA LEU A 153 2.06 -3.21 12.05
C LEU A 153 1.36 -3.04 13.41
N LEU A 154 0.46 -3.95 13.78
CA LEU A 154 -0.23 -3.91 15.07
C LEU A 154 0.78 -3.97 16.23
N CYS A 155 1.76 -4.85 16.18
CA CYS A 155 2.83 -4.92 17.16
C CYS A 155 3.67 -3.63 17.22
N ALA A 156 4.01 -3.07 16.06
CA ALA A 156 4.76 -1.82 15.97
C ALA A 156 3.96 -0.64 16.56
N LEU A 157 2.66 -0.55 16.26
CA LEU A 157 1.78 0.47 16.83
C LEU A 157 1.59 0.30 18.33
N TRP A 158 1.48 -0.95 18.81
CA TRP A 158 1.37 -1.22 20.24
C TRP A 158 2.63 -0.81 21.00
N ILE A 159 3.81 -1.15 20.48
CA ILE A 159 5.10 -0.71 21.06
C ILE A 159 5.21 0.81 20.98
N PHE A 160 4.84 1.41 19.83
CA PHE A 160 4.90 2.86 19.67
C PHE A 160 4.08 3.60 20.74
N ARG A 161 2.91 3.06 21.13
CA ARG A 161 2.08 3.61 22.21
C ARG A 161 2.70 3.49 23.61
N LEU A 162 3.69 2.62 23.80
CA LEU A 162 4.42 2.50 25.06
C LEU A 162 5.53 3.55 25.20
N PHE A 163 5.92 4.19 24.09
CA PHE A 163 6.84 5.33 24.15
C PHE A 163 6.08 6.58 24.60
N PRO A 164 6.68 7.42 25.48
CA PRO A 164 6.08 8.67 25.91
C PRO A 164 5.79 9.56 24.69
N GLU A 165 4.62 10.19 24.71
CA GLU A 165 4.18 11.11 23.64
C GLU A 165 5.17 12.28 23.43
N GLU A 166 5.89 12.63 24.49
CA GLU A 166 6.97 13.62 24.46
C GLU A 166 8.32 12.94 24.27
N LEU A 167 8.74 12.81 23.01
CA LEU A 167 10.15 12.57 22.74
C LEU A 167 10.96 13.71 23.36
N PRO A 168 12.11 13.47 24.02
CA PRO A 168 12.98 14.49 24.59
C PRO A 168 13.70 15.28 23.47
N ILE A 169 12.92 15.94 22.63
CA ILE A 169 13.41 16.85 21.60
C ILE A 169 13.40 18.23 22.23
N PRO A 170 14.52 18.99 22.20
CA PRO A 170 14.60 20.31 22.77
C PRO A 170 13.46 21.23 22.32
N ALA A 171 12.92 22.04 23.21
CA ALA A 171 11.74 22.89 23.02
C ALA A 171 11.85 23.93 21.86
N GLY A 172 12.97 24.00 21.15
CA GLY A 172 13.19 24.90 20.01
C GLY A 172 13.02 24.27 18.64
N PHE A 173 12.73 22.96 18.55
CA PHE A 173 12.55 22.30 17.25
C PHE A 173 11.09 22.40 16.76
N PRO A 174 10.86 22.68 15.45
CA PRO A 174 9.52 22.66 14.86
C PRO A 174 8.84 21.31 15.05
N ASP A 175 7.52 21.31 15.28
CA ASP A 175 6.71 20.09 15.49
C ASP A 175 6.81 19.09 14.34
N PHE A 176 7.11 19.57 13.14
CA PHE A 176 7.38 18.74 11.97
C PHE A 176 8.52 17.75 12.20
N PHE A 177 9.63 18.18 12.82
CA PHE A 177 10.77 17.29 13.10
C PHE A 177 10.42 16.23 14.14
N ARG A 178 9.58 16.58 15.12
CA ARG A 178 9.05 15.64 16.11
C ARG A 178 8.23 14.55 15.42
N THR A 179 7.29 14.92 14.56
CA THR A 179 6.47 13.98 13.78
C THR A 179 7.34 13.12 12.87
N ALA A 180 8.33 13.72 12.20
CA ALA A 180 9.26 12.96 11.35
C ALA A 180 10.06 11.92 12.15
N ALA A 181 10.56 12.28 13.34
CA ALA A 181 11.27 11.35 14.22
C ALA A 181 10.36 10.20 14.68
N GLN A 182 9.12 10.49 15.05
CA GLN A 182 8.13 9.47 15.43
C GLN A 182 7.82 8.51 14.28
N VAL A 183 7.66 9.03 13.05
CA VAL A 183 7.49 8.20 11.84
C VAL A 183 8.72 7.32 11.60
N LEU A 184 9.93 7.84 11.78
CA LEU A 184 11.17 7.06 11.65
C LEU A 184 11.26 5.95 12.70
N ILE A 185 10.89 6.22 13.96
CA ILE A 185 10.86 5.20 15.01
C ILE A 185 9.86 4.10 14.64
N LEU A 186 8.63 4.45 14.26
CA LEU A 186 7.62 3.49 13.84
C LEU A 186 8.10 2.66 12.65
N SER A 187 8.73 3.31 11.66
CA SER A 187 9.30 2.64 10.49
C SER A 187 10.37 1.61 10.87
N THR A 188 11.27 2.00 11.76
CA THR A 188 12.36 1.13 12.21
C THR A 188 11.82 -0.08 12.97
N VAL A 189 10.88 0.12 13.88
CA VAL A 189 10.23 -0.96 14.63
C VAL A 189 9.50 -1.92 13.70
N TYR A 190 8.72 -1.39 12.74
CA TYR A 190 8.01 -2.20 11.76
C TYR A 190 8.96 -3.05 10.90
N LEU A 191 10.05 -2.46 10.40
CA LEU A 191 11.06 -3.17 9.60
C LEU A 191 11.76 -4.26 10.42
N LEU A 192 12.09 -4.00 11.69
CA LEU A 192 12.69 -5.00 12.57
C LEU A 192 11.77 -6.20 12.76
N PHE A 193 10.47 -5.99 12.98
CA PHE A 193 9.49 -7.07 13.05
C PHE A 193 9.41 -7.86 11.75
N LEU A 194 9.36 -7.19 10.59
CA LEU A 194 9.34 -7.87 9.29
C LEU A 194 10.58 -8.73 9.08
N LEU A 195 11.78 -8.21 9.41
CA LEU A 195 13.03 -8.95 9.29
C LEU A 195 13.07 -10.15 10.24
N PHE A 196 12.60 -9.99 11.48
CA PHE A 196 12.52 -11.08 12.45
C PHE A 196 11.62 -12.23 11.96
N PHE A 197 10.42 -11.89 11.47
CA PHE A 197 9.49 -12.89 10.94
C PHE A 197 9.97 -13.51 9.62
N HIS A 198 10.74 -12.78 8.81
CA HIS A 198 11.33 -13.34 7.58
C HIS A 198 12.39 -14.39 7.92
N ARG A 199 13.33 -14.08 8.80
CA ARG A 199 14.39 -15.02 9.23
C ARG A 199 13.84 -16.30 9.85
N LYS A 200 12.78 -16.19 10.67
CA LYS A 200 12.16 -17.35 11.31
C LYS A 200 11.50 -18.29 10.29
N GLN A 201 11.05 -17.78 9.17
CA GLN A 201 10.45 -18.59 8.11
C GLN A 201 11.51 -19.37 7.33
N ASP A 202 12.65 -18.77 7.04
CA ASP A 202 13.74 -19.42 6.32
C ASP A 202 14.33 -20.58 7.14
N GLN A 203 14.33 -20.48 8.47
CA GLN A 203 14.76 -21.55 9.38
C GLN A 203 13.80 -22.73 9.50
N ILE A 204 12.51 -22.56 9.19
CA ILE A 204 11.49 -23.62 9.24
C ILE A 204 11.43 -24.39 7.90
N THR A 205 11.90 -23.76 6.82
CA THR A 205 11.90 -24.32 5.46
C THR A 205 13.25 -24.90 5.03
N SER A 206 14.30 -24.71 5.80
CA SER A 206 15.61 -25.37 5.67
C SER A 206 15.67 -26.66 6.50
#